data_d3782ba44e2e3087b51f3eed673ce219
#
_entry.id   d3782ba44e2e3087b51f3eed673ce219
#
_cell.length_a   1.000
_cell.length_b   1.000
_cell.length_c   1.000
_cell.angle_alpha   90.00
_cell.angle_beta   90.00
_cell.angle_gamma   90.00
#
_symmetry.space_group_name_H-M   'P 1'
#
loop_
_entity.id
_entity.type
_entity.pdbx_description
1 polymer ?
#
loop_
_entity_poly.entity_id
_entity_poly.type
_entity_poly.pdbx_seq_one_letter_code
_entity_poly.pdbx_strand_id
1 'polypeptide(L)'
;MAADPRLRPAGRHFRQPRRVRKRLVALFSAVALVIAAIVGVAAVRSVPFSGTAVPVPAAIQETPVAVAPASLQDRIDAVLAEDTGYRIGLALADVSGDAALAFGDMDEFAAASTAKIITAAAYYHLVETGKADLNGPLGDYDAAFQLEAMVNQSNNDSWLLLMDAVGYPELTGYAASIGVTYDPEENRLAPADMALVLKKLYAGDLLDEDHTAQLLGYMQETNNEDLIPAGSQAGVDVFHKYGELGGALHDAAVLSYRGSAFVLVIYTENPEGMELPGQSELIRRLTGIVEESLFPPVQPGALGR
;
A
#
# COMPACT_ATOMS: atom_id res chain seq x y z
N MET A 1 -27.68 -53.94 27.27
CA MET A 1 -26.54 -54.17 26.37
C MET A 1 -25.55 -53.06 26.60
N ALA A 2 -24.43 -53.36 27.29
CA ALA A 2 -23.47 -52.41 27.79
C ALA A 2 -22.52 -51.98 26.68
N ALA A 3 -22.21 -50.68 26.61
CA ALA A 3 -21.27 -50.09 25.67
C ALA A 3 -19.81 -50.37 26.08
N ASP A 4 -18.98 -50.76 25.12
CA ASP A 4 -17.55 -51.08 25.25
C ASP A 4 -16.73 -49.82 25.48
N PRO A 5 -15.87 -49.69 26.50
CA PRO A 5 -15.15 -48.45 26.82
C PRO A 5 -13.76 -48.34 26.18
N ARG A 6 -13.48 -48.91 24.98
CA ARG A 6 -12.13 -49.02 24.41
C ARG A 6 -11.86 -48.26 23.11
N LEU A 7 -12.42 -47.10 22.91
CA LEU A 7 -11.99 -46.20 21.80
C LEU A 7 -11.77 -44.79 22.28
N ARG A 8 -10.58 -44.52 22.88
CA ARG A 8 -10.04 -43.20 23.01
C ARG A 8 -9.04 -42.93 21.87
N PRO A 9 -9.19 -41.89 21.08
CA PRO A 9 -8.15 -41.51 20.11
C PRO A 9 -6.92 -40.89 20.85
N ALA A 10 -5.74 -41.38 20.49
CA ALA A 10 -4.46 -40.93 21.03
C ALA A 10 -4.16 -39.51 20.60
N GLY A 11 -4.07 -38.58 21.57
CA GLY A 11 -3.58 -37.24 21.36
C GLY A 11 -2.13 -37.24 20.91
N ARG A 12 -1.86 -36.74 19.71
CA ARG A 12 -0.51 -36.46 19.22
C ARG A 12 0.00 -35.18 19.88
N HIS A 13 0.91 -35.32 20.87
CA HIS A 13 1.68 -34.20 21.39
C HIS A 13 2.68 -33.74 20.32
N PHE A 14 2.46 -32.55 19.78
CA PHE A 14 3.42 -31.84 18.94
C PHE A 14 4.55 -31.32 19.84
N ARG A 15 5.73 -31.93 19.75
CA ARG A 15 6.96 -31.45 20.41
C ARG A 15 7.53 -30.28 19.64
N GLN A 16 7.55 -29.10 20.26
CA GLN A 16 8.28 -27.95 19.74
C GLN A 16 9.80 -28.24 19.71
N PRO A 17 10.51 -27.88 18.65
CA PRO A 17 11.98 -27.99 18.61
C PRO A 17 12.64 -26.93 19.51
N ARG A 18 13.57 -27.39 20.33
CA ARG A 18 14.40 -26.56 21.19
C ARG A 18 15.25 -25.58 20.36
N ARG A 19 15.18 -24.31 20.68
CA ARG A 19 16.06 -23.24 20.18
C ARG A 19 17.51 -23.54 20.53
N VAL A 20 18.32 -23.76 19.50
CA VAL A 20 19.78 -23.78 19.63
C VAL A 20 20.28 -22.34 19.64
N ARG A 21 20.62 -21.83 20.83
CA ARG A 21 21.42 -20.60 20.97
C ARG A 21 22.83 -20.89 20.53
N LYS A 22 23.24 -20.41 19.36
CA LYS A 22 24.66 -20.29 19.02
C LYS A 22 25.11 -18.87 19.32
N ARG A 23 26.08 -18.81 20.24
CA ARG A 23 26.87 -17.65 20.61
C ARG A 23 27.68 -17.20 19.39
N LEU A 24 27.59 -15.94 19.00
CA LEU A 24 28.62 -15.25 18.24
C LEU A 24 29.09 -14.07 19.08
N VAL A 25 30.24 -14.30 19.71
CA VAL A 25 31.04 -13.28 20.38
C VAL A 25 32.25 -12.99 19.47
N ALA A 26 32.52 -11.70 19.37
CA ALA A 26 33.78 -11.08 18.96
C ALA A 26 34.13 -11.03 17.48
N LEU A 27 34.08 -9.79 16.99
CA LEU A 27 35.19 -9.17 16.20
C LEU A 27 34.87 -7.67 16.04
N PHE A 28 35.07 -6.92 17.12
CA PHE A 28 35.31 -5.48 17.04
C PHE A 28 36.74 -5.26 17.58
N SER A 29 37.70 -5.06 16.69
CA SER A 29 38.96 -4.39 16.97
C SER A 29 39.73 -4.25 15.64
N ALA A 30 40.11 -3.03 15.37
CA ALA A 30 41.08 -2.60 14.36
C ALA A 30 40.49 -1.82 13.19
N VAL A 31 40.15 -0.55 13.41
CA VAL A 31 40.49 0.58 12.51
C VAL A 31 40.37 1.87 13.35
N ALA A 32 41.37 2.15 14.15
CA ALA A 32 41.63 3.45 14.73
C ALA A 32 43.11 3.59 14.92
N LEU A 33 43.80 4.09 13.90
CA LEU A 33 45.16 4.65 13.97
C LEU A 33 45.66 4.89 12.53
N VAL A 34 45.41 6.06 11.98
CA VAL A 34 46.28 6.81 11.05
C VAL A 34 45.59 8.16 10.77
N ILE A 35 45.66 9.12 11.68
CA ILE A 35 45.66 10.55 11.40
C ILE A 35 46.42 11.22 12.57
N ALA A 36 47.73 11.25 12.47
CA ALA A 36 48.58 12.19 13.21
C ALA A 36 49.94 12.21 12.53
N ALA A 37 50.17 13.22 11.76
CA ALA A 37 51.47 13.80 11.45
C ALA A 37 51.42 14.48 10.08
N ILE A 38 51.25 15.78 10.08
CA ILE A 38 52.04 16.78 9.28
C ILE A 38 51.52 18.16 9.71
N VAL A 39 52.07 18.66 10.80
CA VAL A 39 52.14 20.10 11.04
C VAL A 39 53.61 20.50 10.76
N GLY A 40 53.88 20.90 9.53
CA GLY A 40 55.13 21.47 9.14
C GLY A 40 55.01 23.01 9.22
N VAL A 41 55.65 23.60 10.21
CA VAL A 41 55.85 25.04 10.36
C VAL A 41 56.82 25.50 9.28
N ALA A 42 56.31 26.22 8.28
CA ALA A 42 57.16 27.03 7.38
C ALA A 42 57.00 28.49 7.75
N ALA A 43 57.96 29.04 8.50
CA ALA A 43 58.13 30.48 8.71
C ALA A 43 58.63 31.10 7.41
N VAL A 44 57.79 31.77 6.68
CA VAL A 44 58.15 32.62 5.54
C VAL A 44 58.29 34.06 6.01
N ARG A 45 59.51 34.62 5.91
CA ARG A 45 59.82 36.04 6.15
C ARG A 45 59.04 36.92 5.21
N SER A 46 58.24 37.85 5.77
CA SER A 46 57.56 38.89 5.05
C SER A 46 58.52 39.95 4.51
N VAL A 47 58.60 40.07 3.20
CA VAL A 47 59.21 41.18 2.49
C VAL A 47 58.07 42.17 2.12
N PRO A 48 58.15 43.47 2.45
CA PRO A 48 57.12 44.40 2.07
C PRO A 48 57.23 44.68 0.55
N PHE A 49 56.29 44.23 -0.22
CA PHE A 49 56.12 44.57 -1.62
C PHE A 49 55.07 45.70 -1.71
N SER A 50 55.52 46.90 -1.98
CA SER A 50 54.64 48.05 -2.32
C SER A 50 54.21 47.89 -3.78
N GLY A 51 53.09 47.24 -3.99
CA GLY A 51 52.45 47.11 -5.29
C GLY A 51 51.08 47.77 -5.28
N THR A 52 50.88 48.67 -6.21
CA THR A 52 49.61 49.30 -6.54
C THR A 52 48.52 48.31 -6.71
N ALA A 53 47.47 48.46 -5.92
CA ALA A 53 46.28 47.58 -5.98
C ALA A 53 45.58 47.72 -7.34
N VAL A 54 45.63 46.66 -8.12
CA VAL A 54 44.75 46.49 -9.28
C VAL A 54 43.34 46.11 -8.74
N PRO A 55 42.26 46.82 -9.14
CA PRO A 55 40.91 46.43 -8.68
C PRO A 55 40.58 45.03 -9.19
N VAL A 56 40.40 44.07 -8.25
CA VAL A 56 39.86 42.75 -8.53
C VAL A 56 38.40 42.95 -8.92
N PRO A 57 37.96 42.45 -10.10
CA PRO A 57 36.52 42.50 -10.42
C PRO A 57 35.76 41.79 -9.31
N ALA A 58 34.71 42.44 -8.80
CA ALA A 58 33.80 41.81 -7.83
C ALA A 58 33.33 40.48 -8.39
N ALA A 59 33.64 39.40 -7.66
CA ALA A 59 33.08 38.08 -7.98
C ALA A 59 31.55 38.21 -8.04
N ILE A 60 31.00 37.90 -9.21
CA ILE A 60 29.56 37.79 -9.39
C ILE A 60 29.13 36.68 -8.42
N GLN A 61 28.51 37.04 -7.30
CA GLN A 61 27.82 36.09 -6.45
C GLN A 61 26.62 35.60 -7.25
N GLU A 62 26.77 34.42 -7.84
CA GLU A 62 25.61 33.70 -8.37
C GLU A 62 24.68 33.45 -7.19
N THR A 63 23.58 34.17 -7.15
CA THR A 63 22.49 33.90 -6.23
C THR A 63 22.01 32.48 -6.57
N PRO A 64 21.99 31.53 -5.63
CA PRO A 64 21.47 30.20 -5.93
C PRO A 64 20.03 30.37 -6.43
N VAL A 65 19.79 29.95 -7.67
CA VAL A 65 18.44 29.85 -8.21
C VAL A 65 17.72 28.85 -7.36
N ALA A 66 16.71 29.29 -6.60
CA ALA A 66 15.85 28.39 -5.86
C ALA A 66 15.15 27.48 -6.88
N VAL A 67 15.56 26.23 -6.95
CA VAL A 67 14.87 25.22 -7.76
C VAL A 67 13.49 25.04 -7.14
N ALA A 68 12.44 25.25 -7.94
CA ALA A 68 11.08 24.98 -7.49
C ALA A 68 10.99 23.50 -7.05
N PRO A 69 10.23 23.19 -5.98
CA PRO A 69 10.04 21.81 -5.58
C PRO A 69 9.44 21.01 -6.74
N ALA A 70 9.93 19.77 -6.94
CA ALA A 70 9.44 18.88 -7.97
C ALA A 70 7.94 18.60 -7.77
N SER A 71 7.18 18.59 -8.86
CA SER A 71 5.76 18.26 -8.81
C SER A 71 5.53 16.79 -8.39
N LEU A 72 4.30 16.44 -7.99
CA LEU A 72 3.93 15.04 -7.73
C LEU A 72 4.27 14.17 -8.95
N GLN A 73 3.93 14.63 -10.16
CA GLN A 73 4.24 13.94 -11.41
C GLN A 73 5.74 13.66 -11.53
N ASP A 74 6.59 14.69 -11.40
CA ASP A 74 8.05 14.54 -11.55
C ASP A 74 8.62 13.53 -10.53
N ARG A 75 8.09 13.53 -9.31
CA ARG A 75 8.55 12.65 -8.23
C ARG A 75 8.16 11.19 -8.47
N ILE A 76 6.94 10.94 -8.92
CA ILE A 76 6.48 9.59 -9.26
C ILE A 76 7.22 9.10 -10.50
N ASP A 77 7.33 9.91 -11.55
CA ASP A 77 8.02 9.55 -12.78
C ASP A 77 9.50 9.19 -12.52
N ALA A 78 10.15 9.88 -11.59
CA ALA A 78 11.52 9.54 -11.18
C ALA A 78 11.62 8.14 -10.56
N VAL A 79 10.62 7.70 -9.77
CA VAL A 79 10.56 6.35 -9.21
C VAL A 79 10.26 5.32 -10.30
N LEU A 80 9.33 5.62 -11.20
CA LEU A 80 8.95 4.71 -12.29
C LEU A 80 10.08 4.53 -13.32
N ALA A 81 10.99 5.52 -13.45
CA ALA A 81 12.14 5.44 -14.33
C ALA A 81 13.28 4.54 -13.77
N GLU A 82 13.22 4.15 -12.50
CA GLU A 82 14.16 3.19 -11.93
C GLU A 82 13.92 1.80 -12.55
N ASP A 83 14.98 1.08 -12.89
CA ASP A 83 14.86 -0.31 -13.35
C ASP A 83 14.62 -1.22 -12.15
N THR A 84 13.35 -1.37 -11.79
CA THR A 84 12.93 -2.21 -10.65
C THR A 84 12.65 -3.65 -11.03
N GLY A 85 12.54 -3.98 -12.31
CA GLY A 85 12.09 -5.29 -12.81
C GLY A 85 10.58 -5.52 -12.66
N TYR A 86 9.80 -4.49 -12.27
CA TYR A 86 8.33 -4.58 -12.13
C TYR A 86 7.60 -3.74 -13.16
N ARG A 87 6.43 -4.23 -13.62
CA ARG A 87 5.37 -3.36 -14.11
C ARG A 87 4.79 -2.62 -12.90
N ILE A 88 4.57 -1.34 -13.04
CA ILE A 88 4.03 -0.51 -11.95
C ILE A 88 2.89 0.32 -12.52
N GLY A 89 1.71 0.23 -11.93
CA GLY A 89 0.56 1.07 -12.22
C GLY A 89 0.07 1.75 -10.94
N LEU A 90 -0.14 3.06 -10.99
CA LEU A 90 -0.65 3.84 -9.87
C LEU A 90 -1.83 4.69 -10.32
N ALA A 91 -2.95 4.56 -9.61
CA ALA A 91 -4.12 5.42 -9.76
C ALA A 91 -4.36 6.19 -8.47
N LEU A 92 -4.59 7.51 -8.61
CA LEU A 92 -4.90 8.43 -7.51
C LEU A 92 -6.18 9.18 -7.85
N ALA A 93 -7.19 9.15 -6.99
CA ALA A 93 -8.45 9.84 -7.21
C ALA A 93 -8.93 10.61 -5.97
N ASP A 94 -9.42 11.82 -6.15
CA ASP A 94 -10.16 12.55 -5.10
C ASP A 94 -11.54 11.94 -4.94
N VAL A 95 -11.94 11.58 -3.71
CA VAL A 95 -13.26 11.00 -3.45
C VAL A 95 -14.37 12.02 -3.69
N SER A 96 -14.14 13.28 -3.34
CA SER A 96 -15.14 14.35 -3.40
C SER A 96 -15.22 15.06 -4.76
N GLY A 97 -14.24 14.84 -5.64
CA GLY A 97 -14.09 15.53 -6.91
C GLY A 97 -13.95 14.59 -8.11
N ASP A 98 -13.84 15.17 -9.30
CA ASP A 98 -13.63 14.41 -10.54
C ASP A 98 -12.14 14.23 -10.88
N ALA A 99 -11.25 14.77 -10.02
CA ALA A 99 -9.82 14.67 -10.26
C ALA A 99 -9.32 13.23 -10.10
N ALA A 100 -8.70 12.72 -11.14
CA ALA A 100 -8.00 11.45 -11.14
C ALA A 100 -6.67 11.59 -11.88
N LEU A 101 -5.64 10.98 -11.34
CA LEU A 101 -4.29 10.92 -11.92
C LEU A 101 -3.91 9.45 -12.12
N ALA A 102 -3.17 9.19 -13.18
CA ALA A 102 -2.70 7.86 -13.53
C ALA A 102 -1.22 7.92 -13.89
N PHE A 103 -0.45 6.96 -13.41
CA PHE A 103 1.00 6.91 -13.60
C PHE A 103 1.44 5.49 -13.92
N GLY A 104 2.41 5.36 -14.80
CA GLY A 104 2.98 4.06 -15.19
C GLY A 104 2.06 3.26 -16.10
N ASP A 105 2.02 1.96 -15.90
CA ASP A 105 1.23 1.02 -16.69
C ASP A 105 -0.21 0.96 -16.17
N MET A 106 -1.17 1.34 -17.01
CA MET A 106 -2.59 1.38 -16.66
C MET A 106 -3.40 0.23 -17.28
N ASP A 107 -2.73 -0.70 -17.94
CA ASP A 107 -3.37 -1.93 -18.39
C ASP A 107 -3.72 -2.84 -17.20
N GLU A 108 -4.50 -3.87 -17.45
CA GLU A 108 -4.92 -4.81 -16.42
C GLU A 108 -3.73 -5.60 -15.85
N PHE A 109 -3.75 -5.77 -14.54
CA PHE A 109 -2.88 -6.64 -13.75
C PHE A 109 -3.66 -7.87 -13.27
N ALA A 110 -2.98 -8.94 -12.86
CA ALA A 110 -3.59 -9.99 -12.06
C ALA A 110 -4.04 -9.38 -10.73
N ALA A 111 -5.34 -9.15 -10.54
CA ALA A 111 -5.86 -8.37 -9.40
C ALA A 111 -5.56 -8.99 -8.02
N ALA A 112 -5.23 -10.28 -7.99
CA ALA A 112 -5.01 -11.03 -6.77
C ALA A 112 -6.16 -10.82 -5.78
N SER A 113 -5.86 -10.61 -4.50
CA SER A 113 -6.89 -10.44 -3.46
C SER A 113 -7.51 -9.04 -3.39
N THR A 114 -7.09 -8.07 -4.20
CA THR A 114 -7.76 -6.75 -4.22
C THR A 114 -9.19 -6.86 -4.76
N ALA A 115 -9.46 -7.79 -5.69
CA ALA A 115 -10.79 -8.04 -6.25
C ALA A 115 -11.82 -8.54 -5.21
N LYS A 116 -11.39 -8.97 -4.03
CA LYS A 116 -12.28 -9.36 -2.92
C LYS A 116 -13.23 -8.22 -2.50
N ILE A 117 -12.84 -6.97 -2.71
CA ILE A 117 -13.70 -5.82 -2.44
C ILE A 117 -14.93 -5.82 -3.38
N ILE A 118 -14.73 -6.17 -4.66
CA ILE A 118 -15.86 -6.28 -5.62
C ILE A 118 -16.80 -7.41 -5.18
N THR A 119 -16.24 -8.56 -4.77
CA THR A 119 -17.05 -9.69 -4.27
C THR A 119 -17.83 -9.31 -3.00
N ALA A 120 -17.19 -8.61 -2.05
CA ALA A 120 -17.85 -8.14 -0.84
C ALA A 120 -19.00 -7.17 -1.17
N ALA A 121 -18.75 -6.16 -1.99
CA ALA A 121 -19.78 -5.20 -2.40
C ALA A 121 -20.96 -5.89 -3.13
N ALA A 122 -20.67 -6.84 -4.02
CA ALA A 122 -21.70 -7.62 -4.69
C ALA A 122 -22.55 -8.46 -3.72
N TYR A 123 -21.93 -9.08 -2.71
CA TYR A 123 -22.67 -9.84 -1.71
C TYR A 123 -23.55 -8.92 -0.84
N TYR A 124 -23.02 -7.77 -0.39
CA TYR A 124 -23.84 -6.79 0.33
C TYR A 124 -25.01 -6.28 -0.53
N HIS A 125 -24.79 -6.04 -1.82
CA HIS A 125 -25.88 -5.69 -2.73
C HIS A 125 -26.98 -6.78 -2.78
N LEU A 126 -26.62 -8.06 -2.72
CA LEU A 126 -27.63 -9.14 -2.59
C LEU A 126 -28.37 -9.06 -1.25
N VAL A 127 -27.68 -8.73 -0.16
CA VAL A 127 -28.32 -8.52 1.16
C VAL A 127 -29.31 -7.37 1.12
N GLU A 128 -28.91 -6.22 0.61
CA GLU A 128 -29.76 -5.02 0.51
C GLU A 128 -30.98 -5.21 -0.40
N THR A 129 -30.85 -6.08 -1.41
CA THR A 129 -31.97 -6.45 -2.30
C THR A 129 -32.79 -7.64 -1.80
N GLY A 130 -32.49 -8.15 -0.59
CA GLY A 130 -33.23 -9.26 0.04
C GLY A 130 -33.01 -10.63 -0.59
N LYS A 131 -31.91 -10.78 -1.36
CA LYS A 131 -31.53 -12.05 -2.00
C LYS A 131 -30.54 -12.88 -1.18
N ALA A 132 -29.90 -12.27 -0.17
CA ALA A 132 -28.98 -12.90 0.76
C ALA A 132 -29.24 -12.40 2.20
N ASP A 133 -28.63 -13.06 3.19
CA ASP A 133 -28.73 -12.71 4.62
C ASP A 133 -27.36 -12.84 5.26
N LEU A 134 -26.90 -11.78 5.95
CA LEU A 134 -25.63 -11.79 6.66
C LEU A 134 -25.57 -12.84 7.79
N ASN A 135 -26.70 -13.14 8.41
CA ASN A 135 -26.82 -14.16 9.45
C ASN A 135 -27.09 -15.56 8.87
N GLY A 136 -27.26 -15.65 7.55
CA GLY A 136 -27.48 -16.93 6.86
C GLY A 136 -26.22 -17.80 6.87
N PRO A 137 -26.39 -19.13 6.98
CA PRO A 137 -25.25 -20.06 6.98
C PRO A 137 -24.52 -20.03 5.62
N LEU A 138 -23.21 -19.90 5.65
CA LEU A 138 -22.34 -19.96 4.47
C LEU A 138 -21.09 -20.79 4.81
N GLY A 139 -21.06 -22.05 4.44
CA GLY A 139 -20.09 -23.01 4.93
C GLY A 139 -20.32 -23.35 6.42
N ASP A 140 -19.26 -23.35 7.21
CA ASP A 140 -19.31 -23.67 8.64
C ASP A 140 -19.72 -22.48 9.54
N TYR A 141 -19.80 -21.28 8.99
CA TYR A 141 -20.12 -20.01 9.68
C TYR A 141 -21.23 -19.25 8.96
N ASP A 142 -21.59 -18.08 9.46
CA ASP A 142 -22.51 -17.19 8.77
C ASP A 142 -21.78 -16.33 7.69
N ALA A 143 -22.58 -15.67 6.85
CA ALA A 143 -22.03 -14.88 5.76
C ALA A 143 -21.27 -13.63 6.25
N ALA A 144 -21.65 -13.04 7.38
CA ALA A 144 -20.95 -11.92 7.97
C ALA A 144 -19.52 -12.31 8.36
N PHE A 145 -19.33 -13.46 9.01
CA PHE A 145 -18.00 -13.99 9.30
C PHE A 145 -17.17 -14.22 8.03
N GLN A 146 -17.80 -14.78 6.97
CA GLN A 146 -17.07 -15.03 5.72
C GLN A 146 -16.63 -13.73 5.05
N LEU A 147 -17.45 -12.67 5.09
CA LEU A 147 -17.08 -11.35 4.57
C LEU A 147 -15.89 -10.76 5.34
N GLU A 148 -15.93 -10.77 6.68
CA GLU A 148 -14.83 -10.30 7.51
C GLU A 148 -13.55 -11.10 7.24
N ALA A 149 -13.62 -12.43 7.28
CA ALA A 149 -12.46 -13.29 7.04
C ALA A 149 -11.87 -13.08 5.63
N MET A 150 -12.71 -12.90 4.61
CA MET A 150 -12.29 -12.65 3.23
C MET A 150 -11.58 -11.30 3.10
N VAL A 151 -12.12 -10.24 3.68
CA VAL A 151 -11.57 -8.88 3.49
C VAL A 151 -10.40 -8.64 4.42
N ASN A 152 -10.59 -8.83 5.75
CA ASN A 152 -9.60 -8.51 6.76
C ASN A 152 -8.44 -9.52 6.78
N GLN A 153 -8.75 -10.82 6.81
CA GLN A 153 -7.74 -11.89 6.84
C GLN A 153 -7.29 -12.35 5.45
N SER A 154 -7.88 -11.78 4.38
CA SER A 154 -7.64 -12.22 3.00
C SER A 154 -7.88 -13.72 2.77
N ASN A 155 -8.82 -14.32 3.49
CA ASN A 155 -9.10 -15.76 3.45
C ASN A 155 -9.64 -16.19 2.08
N ASN A 156 -9.00 -17.17 1.45
CA ASN A 156 -9.41 -17.65 0.13
C ASN A 156 -10.58 -18.64 0.18
N ASP A 157 -10.71 -19.42 1.25
CA ASP A 157 -11.85 -20.35 1.39
C ASP A 157 -13.15 -19.55 1.56
N SER A 158 -13.11 -18.48 2.38
CA SER A 158 -14.22 -17.53 2.51
C SER A 158 -14.55 -16.85 1.18
N TRP A 159 -13.53 -16.48 0.40
CA TRP A 159 -13.72 -15.88 -0.92
C TRP A 159 -14.43 -16.83 -1.87
N LEU A 160 -14.04 -18.09 -1.95
CA LEU A 160 -14.70 -19.10 -2.79
C LEU A 160 -16.17 -19.29 -2.40
N LEU A 161 -16.47 -19.38 -1.10
CA LEU A 161 -17.85 -19.48 -0.60
C LEU A 161 -18.71 -18.28 -1.02
N LEU A 162 -18.17 -17.07 -0.90
CA LEU A 162 -18.88 -15.84 -1.28
C LEU A 162 -19.04 -15.72 -2.80
N MET A 163 -18.03 -16.08 -3.58
CA MET A 163 -18.12 -16.11 -5.04
C MET A 163 -19.16 -17.13 -5.53
N ASP A 164 -19.22 -18.32 -4.92
CA ASP A 164 -20.24 -19.31 -5.21
C ASP A 164 -21.64 -18.82 -4.85
N ALA A 165 -21.78 -18.13 -3.73
CA ALA A 165 -23.06 -17.59 -3.28
C ALA A 165 -23.57 -16.43 -4.16
N VAL A 166 -22.67 -15.55 -4.65
CA VAL A 166 -23.01 -14.49 -5.61
C VAL A 166 -23.25 -15.10 -6.99
N GLY A 167 -22.40 -16.00 -7.43
CA GLY A 167 -22.36 -16.53 -8.78
C GLY A 167 -21.58 -15.63 -9.75
N TYR A 168 -20.77 -16.22 -10.62
CA TYR A 168 -19.89 -15.50 -11.55
C TYR A 168 -20.64 -14.54 -12.49
N PRO A 169 -21.78 -14.93 -13.11
CA PRO A 169 -22.54 -14.02 -13.96
C PRO A 169 -23.08 -12.80 -13.21
N GLU A 170 -23.54 -12.97 -11.95
CA GLU A 170 -24.03 -11.88 -11.12
C GLU A 170 -22.89 -10.96 -10.70
N LEU A 171 -21.72 -11.51 -10.36
CA LEU A 171 -20.53 -10.75 -10.00
C LEU A 171 -20.04 -9.90 -11.18
N THR A 172 -19.96 -10.47 -12.40
CA THR A 172 -19.65 -9.73 -13.63
C THR A 172 -20.70 -8.65 -13.91
N GLY A 173 -21.99 -8.98 -13.75
CA GLY A 173 -23.08 -8.02 -13.94
C GLY A 173 -23.05 -6.89 -12.92
N TYR A 174 -22.74 -7.17 -11.65
CA TYR A 174 -22.58 -6.17 -10.60
C TYR A 174 -21.42 -5.23 -10.91
N ALA A 175 -20.24 -5.76 -11.26
CA ALA A 175 -19.09 -4.97 -11.64
C ALA A 175 -19.40 -4.04 -12.82
N ALA A 176 -20.07 -4.54 -13.86
CA ALA A 176 -20.50 -3.72 -15.00
C ALA A 176 -21.49 -2.62 -14.58
N SER A 177 -22.40 -2.89 -13.63
CA SER A 177 -23.38 -1.92 -13.14
C SER A 177 -22.74 -0.72 -12.44
N ILE A 178 -21.57 -0.92 -11.83
CA ILE A 178 -20.78 0.13 -11.18
C ILE A 178 -19.73 0.76 -12.11
N GLY A 179 -19.69 0.36 -13.38
CA GLY A 179 -18.82 0.93 -14.41
C GLY A 179 -17.43 0.28 -14.50
N VAL A 180 -17.29 -0.93 -13.98
CA VAL A 180 -16.02 -1.70 -13.96
C VAL A 180 -16.15 -2.93 -14.84
N THR A 181 -15.14 -3.21 -15.65
CA THR A 181 -15.04 -4.47 -16.37
C THR A 181 -14.29 -5.48 -15.51
N TYR A 182 -14.95 -6.57 -15.14
CA TYR A 182 -14.34 -7.61 -14.31
C TYR A 182 -14.85 -8.99 -14.69
N ASP A 183 -13.91 -9.88 -14.98
CA ASP A 183 -14.17 -11.30 -15.16
C ASP A 183 -13.58 -12.07 -13.96
N PRO A 184 -14.42 -12.69 -13.10
CA PRO A 184 -13.95 -13.41 -11.94
C PRO A 184 -13.16 -14.68 -12.28
N GLU A 185 -13.28 -15.24 -13.50
CA GLU A 185 -12.49 -16.39 -13.94
C GLU A 185 -11.04 -15.99 -14.26
N GLU A 186 -10.83 -14.81 -14.82
CA GLU A 186 -9.50 -14.29 -15.18
C GLU A 186 -8.86 -13.52 -14.01
N ASN A 187 -9.69 -12.92 -13.15
CA ASN A 187 -9.29 -12.10 -12.02
C ASN A 187 -8.27 -11.02 -12.37
N ARG A 188 -8.61 -10.20 -13.36
CA ARG A 188 -7.78 -9.08 -13.83
C ARG A 188 -8.51 -7.75 -13.65
N LEU A 189 -7.75 -6.71 -13.25
CA LEU A 189 -8.26 -5.35 -13.08
C LEU A 189 -7.18 -4.32 -13.44
N ALA A 190 -7.60 -3.21 -14.02
CA ALA A 190 -6.77 -2.02 -14.14
C ALA A 190 -6.73 -1.27 -12.79
N PRO A 191 -5.63 -0.56 -12.47
CA PRO A 191 -5.56 0.30 -11.28
C PRO A 191 -6.70 1.33 -11.22
N ALA A 192 -7.10 1.88 -12.35
CA ALA A 192 -8.20 2.85 -12.45
C ALA A 192 -9.56 2.25 -12.11
N ASP A 193 -9.82 0.99 -12.49
CA ASP A 193 -11.07 0.30 -12.16
C ASP A 193 -11.18 0.04 -10.65
N MET A 194 -10.10 -0.41 -10.02
CA MET A 194 -10.08 -0.56 -8.56
C MET A 194 -10.22 0.79 -7.86
N ALA A 195 -9.62 1.85 -8.37
CA ALA A 195 -9.78 3.19 -7.82
C ALA A 195 -11.25 3.66 -7.92
N LEU A 196 -11.95 3.35 -9.00
CA LEU A 196 -13.38 3.64 -9.15
C LEU A 196 -14.22 2.88 -8.12
N VAL A 197 -13.93 1.58 -7.90
CA VAL A 197 -14.62 0.77 -6.87
C VAL A 197 -14.49 1.42 -5.49
N LEU A 198 -13.23 1.73 -5.07
CA LEU A 198 -12.97 2.30 -3.75
C LEU A 198 -13.55 3.70 -3.59
N LYS A 199 -13.48 4.53 -4.63
CA LYS A 199 -14.10 5.86 -4.64
C LYS A 199 -15.60 5.76 -4.38
N LYS A 200 -16.30 4.92 -5.13
CA LYS A 200 -17.74 4.72 -4.98
C LYS A 200 -18.11 4.09 -3.63
N LEU A 201 -17.31 3.14 -3.14
CA LEU A 201 -17.52 2.56 -1.82
C LEU A 201 -17.45 3.62 -0.73
N TYR A 202 -16.38 4.41 -0.69
CA TYR A 202 -16.18 5.41 0.36
C TYR A 202 -17.17 6.58 0.25
N ALA A 203 -17.63 6.92 -0.96
CA ALA A 203 -18.66 7.92 -1.18
C ALA A 203 -20.08 7.45 -0.76
N GLY A 204 -20.27 6.16 -0.45
CA GLY A 204 -21.58 5.58 -0.16
C GLY A 204 -22.46 5.35 -1.41
N ASP A 205 -21.84 5.29 -2.58
CA ASP A 205 -22.54 5.08 -3.86
C ASP A 205 -22.79 3.60 -4.19
N LEU A 206 -22.20 2.67 -3.44
CA LEU A 206 -22.32 1.23 -3.68
C LEU A 206 -23.28 0.53 -2.72
N LEU A 207 -23.28 0.91 -1.47
CA LEU A 207 -23.95 0.25 -0.36
C LEU A 207 -24.64 1.29 0.53
N ASP A 208 -25.58 0.84 1.37
CA ASP A 208 -26.11 1.68 2.42
C ASP A 208 -25.05 2.09 3.46
N GLU A 209 -25.41 2.99 4.37
CA GLU A 209 -24.47 3.57 5.35
C GLU A 209 -23.89 2.50 6.28
N ASP A 210 -24.71 1.56 6.77
CA ASP A 210 -24.28 0.53 7.72
C ASP A 210 -23.33 -0.49 7.06
N HIS A 211 -23.66 -0.96 5.85
CA HIS A 211 -22.82 -1.89 5.11
C HIS A 211 -21.54 -1.23 4.57
N THR A 212 -21.61 0.04 4.16
CA THR A 212 -20.42 0.83 3.80
C THR A 212 -19.47 0.92 4.99
N ALA A 213 -19.96 1.29 6.17
CA ALA A 213 -19.16 1.41 7.38
C ALA A 213 -18.56 0.06 7.80
N GLN A 214 -19.35 -1.03 7.70
CA GLN A 214 -18.89 -2.37 8.03
C GLN A 214 -17.78 -2.84 7.10
N LEU A 215 -17.94 -2.67 5.77
CA LEU A 215 -16.92 -3.08 4.80
C LEU A 215 -15.64 -2.26 4.96
N LEU A 216 -15.73 -0.95 5.15
CA LEU A 216 -14.58 -0.10 5.46
C LEU A 216 -13.90 -0.51 6.77
N GLY A 217 -14.66 -0.88 7.81
CA GLY A 217 -14.11 -1.41 9.05
C GLY A 217 -13.27 -2.68 8.85
N TYR A 218 -13.70 -3.60 7.97
CA TYR A 218 -12.93 -4.80 7.63
C TYR A 218 -11.63 -4.51 6.86
N MET A 219 -11.53 -3.32 6.25
CA MET A 219 -10.34 -2.86 5.51
C MET A 219 -9.32 -2.14 6.41
N GLN A 220 -9.48 -2.16 7.73
CA GLN A 220 -8.54 -1.62 8.71
C GLN A 220 -7.96 -2.74 9.57
N GLU A 221 -6.76 -2.53 10.11
CA GLU A 221 -6.08 -3.50 10.96
C GLU A 221 -6.08 -4.91 10.35
N THR A 222 -5.73 -4.98 9.07
CA THR A 222 -5.72 -6.22 8.29
C THR A 222 -4.55 -7.12 8.71
N ASN A 223 -4.48 -8.33 8.16
CA ASN A 223 -3.36 -9.22 8.44
C ASN A 223 -2.06 -8.86 7.69
N ASN A 224 -2.03 -7.78 6.91
CA ASN A 224 -0.83 -7.23 6.27
C ASN A 224 -0.86 -5.70 6.22
N GLU A 225 -0.20 -5.06 7.17
CA GLU A 225 -0.08 -3.60 7.28
C GLU A 225 1.25 -3.05 6.72
N ASP A 226 2.06 -3.90 6.06
CA ASP A 226 3.43 -3.57 5.66
C ASP A 226 3.54 -2.78 4.34
N LEU A 227 2.43 -2.41 3.71
CA LEU A 227 2.36 -1.76 2.40
C LEU A 227 1.96 -0.28 2.53
N ILE A 228 0.81 0.12 1.98
CA ILE A 228 0.30 1.51 2.08
C ILE A 228 0.23 1.96 3.54
N PRO A 229 -0.32 1.18 4.51
CA PRO A 229 -0.36 1.62 5.90
C PRO A 229 1.02 1.94 6.48
N ALA A 230 2.04 1.10 6.21
CA ALA A 230 3.40 1.34 6.68
C ALA A 230 4.11 2.52 5.96
N GLY A 231 3.62 2.93 4.79
CA GLY A 231 4.09 4.12 4.05
C GLY A 231 3.38 5.41 4.45
N SER A 232 2.26 5.31 5.17
CA SER A 232 1.41 6.44 5.52
C SER A 232 1.90 7.21 6.73
N GLN A 233 1.69 8.54 6.71
CA GLN A 233 2.06 9.40 7.82
C GLN A 233 1.06 9.29 8.98
N ALA A 234 1.53 9.61 10.18
CA ALA A 234 0.71 9.51 11.39
C ALA A 234 -0.56 10.39 11.30
N GLY A 235 -1.70 9.81 11.63
CA GLY A 235 -3.00 10.47 11.66
C GLY A 235 -3.79 10.40 10.35
N VAL A 236 -3.27 9.73 9.32
CA VAL A 236 -4.04 9.31 8.16
C VAL A 236 -4.75 8.00 8.50
N ASP A 237 -6.07 7.96 8.34
CA ASP A 237 -6.84 6.73 8.43
C ASP A 237 -6.75 6.01 7.08
N VAL A 238 -6.29 4.77 7.10
CA VAL A 238 -6.11 3.94 5.91
C VAL A 238 -7.12 2.81 5.92
N PHE A 239 -7.90 2.72 4.84
CA PHE A 239 -8.82 1.60 4.57
C PHE A 239 -8.29 0.90 3.34
N HIS A 240 -7.75 -0.31 3.47
CA HIS A 240 -7.03 -0.93 2.36
C HIS A 240 -7.33 -2.41 2.16
N LYS A 241 -7.02 -2.89 0.98
CA LYS A 241 -6.95 -4.31 0.65
C LYS A 241 -5.71 -4.59 -0.17
N TYR A 242 -4.82 -5.35 0.40
CA TYR A 242 -3.67 -5.86 -0.33
C TYR A 242 -4.02 -7.08 -1.19
N GLY A 243 -3.18 -7.35 -2.20
CA GLY A 243 -3.24 -8.54 -3.03
C GLY A 243 -1.84 -9.07 -3.33
N GLU A 244 -1.66 -10.38 -3.19
CA GLU A 244 -0.40 -11.07 -3.46
C GLU A 244 -0.69 -12.36 -4.23
N LEU A 245 -0.01 -12.55 -5.37
CA LEU A 245 -0.11 -13.75 -6.18
C LEU A 245 1.11 -13.88 -7.09
N GLY A 246 1.98 -14.87 -6.83
CA GLY A 246 3.20 -15.03 -7.60
C GLY A 246 4.05 -13.76 -7.58
N GLY A 247 4.39 -13.21 -8.75
CA GLY A 247 5.16 -11.96 -8.84
C GLY A 247 4.36 -10.67 -8.65
N ALA A 248 3.05 -10.74 -8.40
CA ALA A 248 2.19 -9.58 -8.17
C ALA A 248 2.10 -9.25 -6.67
N LEU A 249 2.34 -8.00 -6.30
CA LEU A 249 2.09 -7.43 -4.98
C LEU A 249 1.40 -6.08 -5.16
N HIS A 250 0.21 -5.96 -4.62
CA HIS A 250 -0.69 -4.82 -4.82
C HIS A 250 -1.18 -4.29 -3.50
N ASP A 251 -1.50 -3.00 -3.48
CA ASP A 251 -2.32 -2.44 -2.42
C ASP A 251 -3.26 -1.37 -2.98
N ALA A 252 -4.50 -1.38 -2.51
CA ALA A 252 -5.56 -0.49 -2.93
C ALA A 252 -6.24 0.10 -1.68
N ALA A 253 -6.16 1.41 -1.51
CA ALA A 253 -6.56 2.07 -0.27
C ALA A 253 -7.40 3.34 -0.49
N VAL A 254 -8.20 3.66 0.52
CA VAL A 254 -8.69 5.01 0.76
C VAL A 254 -7.87 5.62 1.90
N LEU A 255 -7.33 6.81 1.67
CA LEU A 255 -6.58 7.61 2.61
C LEU A 255 -7.45 8.75 3.09
N SER A 256 -7.79 8.80 4.37
CA SER A 256 -8.64 9.83 4.95
C SER A 256 -7.87 10.66 5.96
N TYR A 257 -7.86 11.97 5.78
CA TYR A 257 -7.15 12.90 6.65
C TYR A 257 -7.89 14.23 6.77
N ARG A 258 -8.29 14.59 7.99
CA ARG A 258 -8.92 15.89 8.31
C ARG A 258 -10.10 16.26 7.44
N GLY A 259 -10.92 15.28 7.07
CA GLY A 259 -12.14 15.49 6.27
C GLY A 259 -11.92 15.50 4.75
N SER A 260 -10.69 15.28 4.29
CA SER A 260 -10.39 15.00 2.87
C SER A 260 -10.11 13.51 2.71
N ALA A 261 -10.56 12.91 1.60
CA ALA A 261 -10.31 11.51 1.31
C ALA A 261 -9.86 11.33 -0.14
N PHE A 262 -8.85 10.47 -0.33
CA PHE A 262 -8.30 10.13 -1.63
C PHE A 262 -8.17 8.62 -1.76
N VAL A 263 -8.38 8.11 -2.95
CA VAL A 263 -8.09 6.70 -3.29
C VAL A 263 -6.69 6.63 -3.86
N LEU A 264 -5.89 5.70 -3.36
CA LEU A 264 -4.57 5.35 -3.87
C LEU A 264 -4.53 3.86 -4.18
N VAL A 265 -4.30 3.51 -5.43
CA VAL A 265 -4.08 2.14 -5.88
C VAL A 265 -2.68 2.02 -6.42
N ILE A 266 -1.89 1.08 -5.92
CA ILE A 266 -0.54 0.78 -6.39
C ILE A 266 -0.49 -0.71 -6.74
N TYR A 267 -0.36 -1.00 -8.02
CA TYR A 267 -0.21 -2.35 -8.55
C TYR A 267 1.21 -2.55 -9.04
N THR A 268 1.86 -3.62 -8.60
CA THR A 268 3.20 -4.01 -9.03
C THR A 268 3.21 -5.47 -9.41
N GLU A 269 3.81 -5.82 -10.54
CA GLU A 269 3.88 -7.19 -11.04
C GLU A 269 5.22 -7.45 -11.71
N ASN A 270 5.87 -8.55 -11.34
CA ASN A 270 6.98 -9.06 -12.14
C ASN A 270 6.41 -9.88 -13.30
N PRO A 271 6.68 -9.49 -14.57
CA PRO A 271 6.16 -10.19 -15.74
C PRO A 271 6.60 -11.67 -15.83
N GLU A 272 7.69 -12.05 -15.16
CA GLU A 272 8.17 -13.43 -15.10
C GLU A 272 7.47 -14.27 -14.00
N GLY A 273 6.55 -13.67 -13.24
CA GLY A 273 5.79 -14.34 -12.19
C GLY A 273 6.60 -14.68 -10.93
N MET A 274 7.77 -14.08 -10.75
CA MET A 274 8.63 -14.31 -9.59
C MET A 274 8.50 -13.18 -8.59
N GLU A 275 8.48 -13.51 -7.31
CA GLU A 275 8.63 -12.52 -6.24
C GLU A 275 10.06 -11.94 -6.29
N LEU A 276 10.17 -10.62 -6.32
CA LEU A 276 11.44 -9.92 -6.23
C LEU A 276 11.50 -9.10 -4.94
N PRO A 277 12.67 -8.94 -4.34
CA PRO A 277 12.82 -8.10 -3.16
C PRO A 277 12.57 -6.62 -3.52
N GLY A 278 11.93 -5.88 -2.60
CA GLY A 278 11.76 -4.43 -2.72
C GLY A 278 10.38 -3.94 -3.16
N GLN A 279 9.44 -4.81 -3.55
CA GLN A 279 8.07 -4.39 -3.90
C GLN A 279 7.37 -3.66 -2.75
N SER A 280 7.44 -4.18 -1.52
CA SER A 280 6.84 -3.52 -0.35
C SER A 280 7.45 -2.14 -0.09
N GLU A 281 8.78 -2.01 -0.23
CA GLU A 281 9.46 -0.73 -0.07
C GLU A 281 9.06 0.28 -1.15
N LEU A 282 8.91 -0.19 -2.39
CA LEU A 282 8.43 0.61 -3.51
C LEU A 282 7.02 1.16 -3.24
N ILE A 283 6.10 0.31 -2.76
CA ILE A 283 4.73 0.72 -2.41
C ILE A 283 4.77 1.77 -1.30
N ARG A 284 5.53 1.54 -0.21
CA ARG A 284 5.68 2.54 0.88
C ARG A 284 6.26 3.86 0.39
N ARG A 285 7.28 3.82 -0.46
CA ARG A 285 7.91 5.02 -1.02
C ARG A 285 6.93 5.83 -1.87
N LEU A 286 6.18 5.16 -2.75
CA LEU A 286 5.15 5.82 -3.58
C LEU A 286 4.04 6.41 -2.71
N THR A 287 3.61 5.72 -1.66
CA THR A 287 2.63 6.22 -0.68
C THR A 287 3.12 7.51 -0.03
N GLY A 288 4.33 7.53 0.50
CA GLY A 288 4.92 8.73 1.11
C GLY A 288 4.99 9.91 0.15
N ILE A 289 5.38 9.68 -1.11
CA ILE A 289 5.43 10.73 -2.15
C ILE A 289 4.03 11.32 -2.41
N VAL A 290 3.01 10.47 -2.51
CA VAL A 290 1.62 10.89 -2.72
C VAL A 290 1.12 11.70 -1.52
N GLU A 291 1.26 11.16 -0.31
CA GLU A 291 0.75 11.81 0.90
C GLU A 291 1.42 13.15 1.21
N GLU A 292 2.72 13.29 1.00
CA GLU A 292 3.41 14.59 1.14
C GLU A 292 2.85 15.65 0.20
N SER A 293 2.31 15.26 -0.93
CA SER A 293 1.68 16.17 -1.90
C SER A 293 0.23 16.49 -1.55
N LEU A 294 -0.51 15.51 -1.02
CA LEU A 294 -1.92 15.65 -0.66
C LEU A 294 -2.12 16.30 0.70
N PHE A 295 -1.27 15.94 1.67
CA PHE A 295 -1.39 16.30 3.08
C PHE A 295 -0.11 17.01 3.55
N PRO A 296 0.22 18.19 3.01
CA PRO A 296 1.46 18.87 3.38
C PRO A 296 1.49 19.13 4.90
N PRO A 297 2.67 19.00 5.53
CA PRO A 297 2.80 19.22 6.96
C PRO A 297 2.35 20.65 7.31
N VAL A 298 1.58 20.80 8.39
CA VAL A 298 1.16 22.11 8.90
C VAL A 298 2.42 22.88 9.27
N GLN A 299 2.70 23.97 8.55
CA GLN A 299 3.82 24.85 8.90
C GLN A 299 3.57 25.41 10.29
N PRO A 300 4.49 25.27 11.26
CA PRO A 300 4.35 25.88 12.57
C PRO A 300 4.43 27.39 12.40
N GLY A 301 3.29 28.08 12.43
CA GLY A 301 3.18 29.54 12.29
C GLY A 301 1.88 30.07 11.68
N ALA A 302 0.99 29.22 11.18
CA ALA A 302 -0.28 29.67 10.59
C ALA A 302 -1.44 29.86 11.59
N LEU A 303 -1.20 29.55 12.88
CA LEU A 303 -2.16 29.83 13.95
C LEU A 303 -1.70 31.06 14.72
N GLY A 304 -2.06 32.27 14.25
CA GLY A 304 -1.90 33.45 15.04
C GLY A 304 -1.59 34.72 14.24
N ARG A 305 -2.58 35.35 13.70
CA ARG A 305 -2.73 36.82 13.77
C ARG A 305 -4.20 37.20 13.75
#